data_745611cc77a12af988b9a4d9220cc007
#
_entry.id   745611cc77a12af988b9a4d9220cc007
#
_cell.length_a   1.000
_cell.length_b   1.000
_cell.length_c   1.000
_cell.angle_alpha   90.00
_cell.angle_beta   90.00
_cell.angle_gamma   90.00
#
_symmetry.space_group_name_H-M   'P 1'
#
loop_
_entity.id
_entity.type
_entity.pdbx_description
1 polymer ?
#
loop_
_entity_poly.entity_id
_entity_poly.type
_entity_poly.pdbx_seq_one_letter_code
_entity_poly.pdbx_strand_id
1 'polypeptide(L)'
;MKLITCLDDKNGLLFHCKRQSQDRGLRAFIKDMVKDTRLYMNSYTYELYEDIPNAVVCDDFLEKADTGDYCLVEDCPVKEYEDRIEELILFRWNKIYPADLYFDLDLSAWHLEETEELEGSTHHITKERYTKEKHHYETAK
;
A
#
# COMPACT_ATOMS: atom_id res chain seq x y z
N MET A 1 10.88 5.15 -1.57
CA MET A 1 10.11 4.14 -0.83
C MET A 1 9.07 3.50 -1.73
N LYS A 2 8.66 2.30 -1.41
CA LYS A 2 7.61 1.59 -2.11
C LYS A 2 6.40 1.53 -1.19
N LEU A 3 5.23 1.96 -1.67
CA LEU A 3 4.06 2.10 -0.83
C LEU A 3 3.12 0.92 -0.99
N ILE A 4 2.68 0.34 0.11
CA ILE A 4 1.72 -0.75 0.11
C ILE A 4 0.45 -0.24 0.79
N THR A 5 -0.70 -0.45 0.17
CA THR A 5 -1.97 -0.11 0.83
C THR A 5 -3.07 -1.02 0.31
N CYS A 6 -4.12 -1.18 1.11
CA CYS A 6 -5.27 -1.99 0.77
C CYS A 6 -6.45 -1.05 0.51
N LEU A 7 -7.13 -1.20 -0.61
CA LEU A 7 -8.18 -0.29 -1.03
C LEU A 7 -9.42 -1.05 -1.48
N ASP A 8 -10.59 -0.46 -1.26
CA ASP A 8 -11.79 -1.01 -1.87
C ASP A 8 -11.82 -0.55 -3.34
N ASP A 9 -12.89 -0.89 -4.05
CA ASP A 9 -12.98 -0.59 -5.48
C ASP A 9 -13.10 0.89 -5.78
N LYS A 10 -13.40 1.73 -4.79
CA LYS A 10 -13.48 3.17 -4.94
C LYS A 10 -12.34 3.88 -4.23
N ASN A 11 -11.23 3.18 -4.00
CA ASN A 11 -10.04 3.72 -3.34
C ASN A 11 -10.27 4.13 -1.88
N GLY A 12 -11.25 3.52 -1.23
CA GLY A 12 -11.51 3.78 0.19
C GLY A 12 -10.50 3.07 1.08
N LEU A 13 -10.09 3.72 2.16
CA LEU A 13 -9.13 3.18 3.11
C LEU A 13 -9.80 2.80 4.42
N LEU A 14 -10.50 3.72 5.04
CA LEU A 14 -11.08 3.52 6.36
C LEU A 14 -12.49 4.06 6.45
N PHE A 15 -13.25 3.59 7.44
CA PHE A 15 -14.55 4.14 7.78
C PHE A 15 -14.60 4.29 9.30
N HIS A 16 -14.87 5.51 9.79
CA HIS A 16 -14.94 5.82 11.22
C HIS A 16 -13.65 5.38 11.93
N CYS A 17 -12.52 5.69 11.31
CA CYS A 17 -11.18 5.38 11.84
C CYS A 17 -10.90 3.89 12.01
N LYS A 18 -11.65 3.03 11.32
CA LYS A 18 -11.42 1.59 11.38
C LYS A 18 -11.18 1.04 9.98
N ARG A 19 -10.33 0.02 9.89
CA ARG A 19 -10.07 -0.61 8.61
C ARG A 19 -11.31 -1.33 8.10
N GLN A 20 -11.48 -1.29 6.78
CA GLN A 20 -12.69 -1.85 6.16
C GLN A 20 -12.74 -3.35 6.23
N SER A 21 -11.61 -4.00 6.18
CA SER A 21 -11.56 -5.45 6.19
C SER A 21 -10.21 -5.93 6.66
N GLN A 22 -10.12 -7.18 7.06
CA GLN A 22 -8.88 -7.81 7.46
C GLN A 22 -8.83 -9.17 6.78
N ASP A 23 -7.67 -9.60 6.35
CA ASP A 23 -7.53 -10.88 5.68
C ASP A 23 -6.19 -11.50 6.08
N ARG A 24 -6.26 -12.68 6.70
CA ARG A 24 -5.07 -13.34 7.19
C ARG A 24 -4.16 -13.80 6.06
N GLY A 25 -4.74 -14.26 4.95
CA GLY A 25 -3.97 -14.66 3.79
C GLY A 25 -3.21 -13.49 3.18
N LEU A 26 -3.84 -12.31 3.15
CA LEU A 26 -3.19 -11.12 2.65
C LEU A 26 -2.03 -10.72 3.55
N ARG A 27 -2.20 -10.78 4.87
CA ARG A 27 -1.12 -10.43 5.78
C ARG A 27 0.08 -11.37 5.60
N ALA A 28 -0.17 -12.66 5.39
CA ALA A 28 0.90 -13.61 5.16
C ALA A 28 1.61 -13.33 3.85
N PHE A 29 0.86 -12.92 2.82
CA PHE A 29 1.44 -12.56 1.52
C PHE A 29 2.35 -11.34 1.66
N ILE A 30 1.90 -10.30 2.38
CA ILE A 30 2.71 -9.10 2.59
C ILE A 30 3.97 -9.45 3.38
N LYS A 31 3.85 -10.26 4.43
CA LYS A 31 4.99 -10.64 5.24
C LYS A 31 6.05 -11.33 4.39
N ASP A 32 5.65 -12.23 3.51
CA ASP A 32 6.60 -12.92 2.65
C ASP A 32 7.21 -11.97 1.61
N MET A 33 6.41 -11.07 1.07
CA MET A 33 6.88 -10.14 0.04
C MET A 33 7.97 -9.21 0.54
N VAL A 34 7.90 -8.79 1.81
CA VAL A 34 8.84 -7.81 2.36
C VAL A 34 9.92 -8.43 3.26
N LYS A 35 10.04 -9.75 3.29
CA LYS A 35 10.86 -10.42 4.29
C LYS A 35 12.33 -10.04 4.29
N ASP A 36 12.85 -9.57 3.17
CA ASP A 36 14.26 -9.21 3.07
C ASP A 36 14.50 -7.70 3.08
N THR A 37 13.50 -6.90 3.46
CA THR A 37 13.62 -5.45 3.48
C THR A 37 13.01 -4.91 4.75
N ARG A 38 13.10 -3.59 4.93
CA ARG A 38 12.44 -2.96 6.08
C ARG A 38 11.02 -2.57 5.67
N LEU A 39 10.06 -2.80 6.56
CA LEU A 39 8.67 -2.41 6.36
C LEU A 39 8.32 -1.38 7.41
N TYR A 40 8.10 -0.14 6.97
CA TYR A 40 7.76 0.95 7.86
C TYR A 40 6.25 1.07 8.02
N MET A 41 5.79 1.36 9.21
CA MET A 41 4.36 1.53 9.49
C MET A 41 4.19 2.33 10.77
N ASN A 42 2.98 2.84 11.00
CA ASN A 42 2.69 3.51 12.27
C ASN A 42 2.18 2.50 13.29
N SER A 43 1.92 2.95 14.50
CA SER A 43 1.52 2.03 15.58
C SER A 43 0.13 1.46 15.36
N TYR A 44 -0.78 2.16 14.70
CA TYR A 44 -2.11 1.64 14.40
C TYR A 44 -1.99 0.40 13.50
N THR A 45 -1.19 0.48 12.45
CA THR A 45 -1.00 -0.63 11.53
C THR A 45 -0.28 -1.79 12.21
N TYR A 46 0.69 -1.48 13.07
CA TYR A 46 1.46 -2.53 13.75
C TYR A 46 0.60 -3.43 14.63
N GLU A 47 -0.52 -2.93 15.13
CA GLU A 47 -1.42 -3.77 15.92
C GLU A 47 -1.88 -5.00 15.15
N LEU A 48 -2.00 -4.90 13.82
CA LEU A 48 -2.42 -6.03 13.01
C LEU A 48 -1.24 -6.82 12.44
N TYR A 49 -0.06 -6.21 12.36
CA TYR A 49 1.10 -6.82 11.72
C TYR A 49 2.25 -7.08 12.68
N GLU A 50 1.94 -7.35 13.95
CA GLU A 50 2.97 -7.55 14.97
C GLU A 50 3.89 -8.72 14.70
N ASP A 51 3.48 -9.67 13.86
CA ASP A 51 4.31 -10.83 13.58
C ASP A 51 5.33 -10.59 12.47
N ILE A 52 5.45 -9.37 11.97
CA ILE A 52 6.47 -9.07 10.95
C ILE A 52 7.75 -8.64 11.66
N PRO A 53 8.81 -9.46 11.59
CA PRO A 53 10.02 -9.19 12.36
C PRO A 53 10.84 -7.99 11.89
N ASN A 54 10.68 -7.59 10.63
CA ASN A 54 11.43 -6.48 10.08
C ASN A 54 10.61 -5.18 10.03
N ALA A 55 9.56 -5.09 10.82
CA ALA A 55 8.76 -3.87 10.89
C ALA A 55 9.51 -2.77 11.63
N VAL A 56 9.44 -1.55 11.10
CA VAL A 56 9.98 -0.35 11.76
C VAL A 56 8.76 0.52 12.06
N VAL A 57 8.46 0.70 13.35
CA VAL A 57 7.23 1.34 13.78
C VAL A 57 7.52 2.74 14.28
N CYS A 58 6.97 3.75 13.61
CA CYS A 58 7.07 5.14 14.07
C CYS A 58 5.98 5.97 13.42
N ASP A 59 5.54 7.03 14.07
CA ASP A 59 4.43 7.81 13.55
C ASP A 59 4.82 8.63 12.31
N ASP A 60 6.09 9.00 12.18
CA ASP A 60 6.56 9.74 11.01
C ASP A 60 7.20 8.81 9.97
N PHE A 61 6.67 7.62 9.83
CA PHE A 61 7.27 6.58 9.01
C PHE A 61 7.43 6.97 7.53
N LEU A 62 6.52 7.80 7.00
CA LEU A 62 6.62 8.21 5.60
C LEU A 62 7.79 9.17 5.38
N GLU A 63 8.24 9.85 6.43
CA GLU A 63 9.39 10.73 6.33
C GLU A 63 10.69 9.97 6.54
N LYS A 64 10.64 8.86 7.25
CA LYS A 64 11.84 8.12 7.61
C LYS A 64 12.26 7.07 6.59
N ALA A 65 11.34 6.54 5.80
CA ALA A 65 11.66 5.48 4.86
C ALA A 65 12.54 5.98 3.73
N ASP A 66 13.50 5.17 3.33
CA ASP A 66 14.44 5.50 2.25
C ASP A 66 14.15 4.73 0.98
N THR A 67 14.94 4.98 -0.04
CA THR A 67 14.85 4.26 -1.31
C THR A 67 14.93 2.76 -1.06
N GLY A 68 14.00 2.03 -1.62
CA GLY A 68 13.96 0.57 -1.48
C GLY A 68 13.18 0.06 -0.28
N ASP A 69 12.91 0.93 0.72
CA ASP A 69 12.12 0.50 1.87
C ASP A 69 10.65 0.45 1.50
N TYR A 70 9.90 -0.40 2.19
CA TYR A 70 8.45 -0.46 2.01
C TYR A 70 7.75 0.31 3.13
N CYS A 71 6.62 0.94 2.80
CA CYS A 71 5.75 1.59 3.78
C CYS A 71 4.36 1.01 3.64
N LEU A 72 3.76 0.55 4.72
CA LEU A 72 2.40 0.03 4.73
C LEU A 72 1.47 1.10 5.31
N VAL A 73 0.57 1.60 4.51
CA VAL A 73 -0.30 2.73 4.87
C VAL A 73 -1.73 2.30 4.97
N GLU A 74 -2.40 2.64 6.06
CA GLU A 74 -3.82 2.35 6.22
C GLU A 74 -4.64 3.59 6.50
N ASP A 75 -4.06 4.60 7.16
CA ASP A 75 -4.87 5.65 7.76
C ASP A 75 -4.35 7.06 7.56
N CYS A 76 -3.48 7.30 6.63
CA CYS A 76 -2.95 8.65 6.46
C CYS A 76 -2.82 9.04 4.99
N PRO A 77 -2.86 10.34 4.70
CA PRO A 77 -2.65 10.83 3.34
C PRO A 77 -1.19 10.68 2.94
N VAL A 78 -0.94 10.48 1.65
CA VAL A 78 0.41 10.26 1.16
C VAL A 78 0.79 11.22 0.04
N LYS A 79 -0.12 12.09 -0.40
CA LYS A 79 0.13 12.93 -1.57
C LYS A 79 1.36 13.81 -1.42
N GLU A 80 1.63 14.31 -0.24
CA GLU A 80 2.79 15.19 -0.06
C GLU A 80 4.11 14.42 -0.19
N TYR A 81 4.09 13.10 -0.17
CA TYR A 81 5.29 12.27 -0.30
C TYR A 81 5.41 11.66 -1.69
N GLU A 82 4.53 12.05 -2.62
CA GLU A 82 4.47 11.39 -3.94
C GLU A 82 5.81 11.37 -4.67
N ASP A 83 6.60 12.42 -4.56
CA ASP A 83 7.87 12.49 -5.25
C ASP A 83 8.88 11.46 -4.74
N ARG A 84 8.69 10.97 -3.52
CA ARG A 84 9.61 9.98 -2.94
C ARG A 84 9.14 8.55 -3.16
N ILE A 85 7.93 8.35 -3.68
CA ILE A 85 7.38 7.02 -3.86
C ILE A 85 7.85 6.45 -5.21
N GLU A 86 8.52 5.30 -5.15
CA GLU A 86 9.04 4.65 -6.35
C GLU A 86 8.02 3.74 -6.98
N GLU A 87 7.23 3.05 -6.17
CA GLU A 87 6.22 2.10 -6.63
C GLU A 87 5.02 2.13 -5.70
N LEU A 88 3.86 1.83 -6.26
CA LEU A 88 2.65 1.63 -5.48
C LEU A 88 2.26 0.18 -5.63
N ILE A 89 1.98 -0.48 -4.50
CA ILE A 89 1.49 -1.85 -4.49
C ILE A 89 0.13 -1.80 -3.81
N LEU A 90 -0.93 -1.92 -4.59
CA LEU A 90 -2.28 -1.77 -4.09
C LEU A 90 -2.96 -3.14 -4.07
N PHE A 91 -3.56 -3.48 -2.92
CA PHE A 91 -4.31 -4.71 -2.80
C PHE A 91 -5.78 -4.32 -2.81
N ARG A 92 -6.47 -4.63 -3.94
CA ARG A 92 -7.87 -4.30 -4.11
C ARG A 92 -8.72 -5.37 -3.46
N TRP A 93 -9.63 -4.93 -2.59
CA TRP A 93 -10.51 -5.87 -1.90
C TRP A 93 -11.55 -6.47 -2.84
N ASN A 94 -11.77 -5.87 -4.02
CA ASN A 94 -12.79 -6.28 -4.99
C ASN A 94 -14.20 -6.17 -4.42
N LYS A 95 -14.39 -5.21 -3.54
CA LYS A 95 -15.67 -4.90 -2.92
C LYS A 95 -15.72 -3.40 -2.69
N ILE A 96 -16.91 -2.88 -2.45
CA ILE A 96 -17.11 -1.49 -2.11
C ILE A 96 -17.61 -1.45 -0.69
N TYR A 97 -16.92 -0.72 0.17
CA TYR A 97 -17.28 -0.56 1.56
C TYR A 97 -17.60 0.90 1.85
N PRO A 98 -18.35 1.22 2.89
CA PRO A 98 -18.46 2.60 3.33
C PRO A 98 -17.06 3.13 3.67
N ALA A 99 -16.74 4.36 3.28
CA ALA A 99 -15.45 4.94 3.59
C ALA A 99 -15.59 6.44 3.80
N ASP A 100 -14.80 6.99 4.70
CA ASP A 100 -14.69 8.43 4.89
C ASP A 100 -13.23 8.88 4.77
N LEU A 101 -12.30 7.99 4.54
CA LEU A 101 -10.92 8.33 4.21
C LEU A 101 -10.56 7.58 2.94
N TYR A 102 -10.06 8.29 1.95
CA TYR A 102 -9.71 7.72 0.65
C TYR A 102 -8.24 7.92 0.33
N PHE A 103 -7.71 7.03 -0.50
CA PHE A 103 -6.33 7.14 -0.99
C PHE A 103 -6.24 8.40 -1.86
N ASP A 104 -5.27 9.24 -1.57
CA ASP A 104 -5.24 10.59 -2.14
C ASP A 104 -4.30 10.79 -3.33
N LEU A 105 -3.76 9.73 -3.92
CA LEU A 105 -2.97 9.85 -5.12
C LEU A 105 -3.85 9.66 -6.35
N ASP A 106 -3.58 10.43 -7.40
CA ASP A 106 -4.29 10.31 -8.67
C ASP A 106 -3.56 9.23 -9.47
N LEU A 107 -4.16 8.06 -9.57
CA LEU A 107 -3.51 6.93 -10.24
C LEU A 107 -3.37 7.13 -11.75
N SER A 108 -4.02 8.12 -12.35
CA SER A 108 -3.86 8.36 -13.78
C SER A 108 -2.44 8.84 -14.10
N ALA A 109 -1.69 9.32 -13.11
CA ALA A 109 -0.31 9.74 -13.30
C ALA A 109 0.67 8.58 -13.13
N TRP A 110 0.16 7.39 -12.85
CA TRP A 110 0.99 6.21 -12.62
C TRP A 110 0.72 5.15 -13.68
N HIS A 111 1.70 4.30 -13.93
CA HIS A 111 1.59 3.25 -14.94
C HIS A 111 1.40 1.89 -14.27
N LEU A 112 0.33 1.20 -14.62
CA LEU A 112 0.07 -0.15 -14.08
C LEU A 112 1.02 -1.14 -14.76
N GLU A 113 1.94 -1.72 -13.98
CA GLU A 113 2.93 -2.64 -14.51
C GLU A 113 2.45 -4.08 -14.51
N GLU A 114 1.73 -4.49 -13.48
CA GLU A 114 1.26 -5.87 -13.42
C GLU A 114 0.11 -6.01 -12.44
N THR A 115 -0.68 -7.06 -12.64
CA THR A 115 -1.73 -7.41 -11.69
C THR A 115 -1.54 -8.90 -11.35
N GLU A 116 -1.92 -9.27 -10.14
CA GLU A 116 -1.85 -10.64 -9.69
C GLU A 116 -3.09 -10.94 -8.86
N GLU A 117 -3.75 -12.06 -9.14
CA GLU A 117 -4.93 -12.43 -8.38
C GLU A 117 -4.55 -13.30 -7.19
N LEU A 118 -5.10 -13.00 -6.02
CA LEU A 118 -4.80 -13.72 -4.81
C LEU A 118 -6.10 -14.26 -4.21
N GLU A 119 -6.02 -15.45 -3.64
CA GLU A 119 -7.14 -15.97 -2.88
C GLU A 119 -6.84 -15.65 -1.44
N GLY A 120 -7.51 -14.66 -0.91
CA GLY A 120 -7.37 -14.34 0.50
C GLY A 120 -8.15 -15.32 1.36
N SER A 121 -8.08 -15.13 2.67
CA SER A 121 -8.78 -15.99 3.62
C SER A 121 -10.28 -15.74 3.60
N THR A 122 -10.70 -14.53 3.24
CA THR A 122 -12.10 -14.15 3.30
C THR A 122 -12.69 -13.87 1.92
N HIS A 123 -11.89 -13.48 0.95
CA HIS A 123 -12.38 -13.18 -0.39
C HIS A 123 -11.21 -13.03 -1.37
N HIS A 124 -11.56 -12.89 -2.64
CA HIS A 124 -10.57 -12.73 -3.70
C HIS A 124 -10.00 -11.31 -3.67
N ILE A 125 -8.70 -11.19 -3.82
CA ILE A 125 -7.99 -9.90 -3.76
C ILE A 125 -7.14 -9.75 -5.01
N THR A 126 -7.10 -8.54 -5.57
CA THR A 126 -6.25 -8.27 -6.74
C THR A 126 -5.10 -7.37 -6.31
N LYS A 127 -3.86 -7.82 -6.52
CA LYS A 127 -2.68 -7.01 -6.27
C LYS A 127 -2.35 -6.26 -7.55
N GLU A 128 -2.16 -4.95 -7.46
CA GLU A 128 -1.79 -4.10 -8.59
C GLU A 128 -0.47 -3.41 -8.27
N ARG A 129 0.49 -3.45 -9.17
CA ARG A 129 1.77 -2.76 -8.99
C ARG A 129 1.89 -1.65 -10.02
N TYR A 130 2.12 -0.44 -9.55
CA TYR A 130 2.24 0.74 -10.39
C TYR A 130 3.63 1.36 -10.25
N THR A 131 4.13 1.92 -11.35
CA THR A 131 5.36 2.71 -11.35
C THR A 131 5.05 4.07 -11.94
N LYS A 132 5.98 5.01 -11.82
CA LYS A 132 5.77 6.35 -12.38
C LYS A 132 5.85 6.30 -13.90
N GLU A 133 5.08 7.18 -14.53
CA GLU A 133 5.16 7.31 -15.98
C GLU A 133 6.55 7.73 -16.37
N LYS A 134 7.16 7.00 -17.28
CA LYS A 134 8.48 7.34 -17.68
C LYS A 134 8.61 7.74 -19.07
N HIS A 135 7.60 7.56 -19.87
CA HIS A 135 7.72 7.79 -21.23
C HIS A 135 8.21 9.12 -21.57
N HIS A 136 7.86 10.05 -20.76
CA HIS A 136 8.10 11.37 -21.14
C HIS A 136 9.54 11.70 -21.11
N TYR A 137 10.39 10.95 -20.51
CA TYR A 137 11.68 11.43 -20.54
C TYR A 137 12.56 10.54 -21.28
N GLU A 138 12.17 9.37 -21.48
CA GLU A 138 13.03 8.68 -22.23
C GLU A 138 12.82 8.89 -23.53
N THR A 139 11.81 9.32 -23.84
CA THR A 139 11.70 9.57 -25.09
C THR A 139 12.48 10.56 -25.49
N ALA A 140 12.71 11.17 -24.78
CA ALA A 140 13.35 12.16 -25.16
C ALA A 140 14.61 11.91 -25.45
N LYS A 141 14.73 11.48 -25.87
CA LYS A 141 15.92 11.37 -26.12
C LYS A 141 15.96 10.89 -27.14
#